data_d103deae8cee09fd8a15b10296414ec6
#
_entry.id   d103deae8cee09fd8a15b10296414ec6
#
_cell.length_a   1.000
_cell.length_b   1.000
_cell.length_c   1.000
_cell.angle_alpha   90.00
_cell.angle_beta   90.00
_cell.angle_gamma   90.00
#
_symmetry.space_group_name_H-M   'P 1'
#
loop_
_entity.id
_entity.type
_entity.pdbx_description
1 polymer ?
#
loop_
_entity_poly.entity_id
_entity_poly.type
_entity_poly.pdbx_seq_one_letter_code
_entity_poly.pdbx_strand_id
1 'polypeptide(L)' 'MNKFAVVLSSLVDGATVSIQILVESEMSASQLTTYYKCKSITISDVYVEQL' A
#
# COMPACT_ATOMS: atom_id res chain seq x y z
N MET A 1 12.03 -7.13 12.63
CA MET A 1 10.95 -6.63 11.75
C MET A 1 11.51 -6.20 10.42
N ASN A 2 10.75 -6.41 9.37
CA ASN A 2 11.13 -5.97 8.02
C ASN A 2 10.62 -4.55 7.76
N LYS A 3 11.33 -3.84 6.90
CA LYS A 3 10.94 -2.51 6.47
C LYS A 3 10.42 -2.57 5.04
N PHE A 4 9.33 -1.85 4.80
CA PHE A 4 8.66 -1.84 3.50
C PHE A 4 8.36 -0.41 3.07
N ALA A 5 8.48 -0.17 1.77
CA ALA A 5 7.90 1.00 1.14
C ALA A 5 6.55 0.58 0.55
N VAL A 6 5.48 1.26 0.96
CA VAL A 6 4.13 0.95 0.51
C VAL A 6 3.61 2.14 -0.29
N VAL A 7 3.23 1.91 -1.53
CA VAL A 7 2.65 2.93 -2.40
C VAL A 7 1.16 2.63 -2.55
N LEU A 8 0.34 3.58 -2.14
CA LEU A 8 -1.11 3.49 -2.23
C LEU A 8 -1.59 4.45 -3.31
N SER A 9 -2.37 3.94 -4.24
CA SER A 9 -2.92 4.74 -5.33
C SER A 9 -4.44 4.81 -5.20
N SER A 10 -4.98 6.00 -5.41
CA SER A 10 -6.43 6.24 -5.37
C SER A 10 -6.85 7.06 -6.58
N LEU A 11 -8.08 6.86 -7.02
CA LEU A 11 -8.67 7.66 -8.08
C LEU A 11 -9.52 8.76 -7.44
N VAL A 12 -9.15 10.02 -7.67
CA VAL A 12 -9.84 11.18 -7.12
C VAL A 12 -10.16 12.12 -8.27
N ASP A 13 -11.44 12.39 -8.47
CA ASP A 13 -11.95 13.27 -9.52
C ASP A 13 -11.39 12.95 -10.91
N GLY A 14 -11.26 11.65 -11.22
CA GLY A 14 -10.74 11.19 -12.49
C GLY A 14 -9.22 11.19 -12.61
N ALA A 15 -8.51 11.60 -11.57
CA ALA A 15 -7.04 11.62 -11.53
C ALA A 15 -6.52 10.61 -10.53
N THR A 16 -5.40 9.96 -10.88
CA THR A 16 -4.73 9.04 -9.97
C THR A 16 -3.82 9.81 -9.02
N VAL A 17 -4.01 9.59 -7.73
CA VAL A 17 -3.18 10.16 -6.67
C VAL A 17 -2.47 9.02 -5.96
N SER A 18 -1.16 9.14 -5.78
CA SER A 18 -0.36 8.13 -5.10
C SER A 18 0.36 8.72 -3.90
N ILE A 19 0.45 7.94 -2.83
CA ILE A 19 1.23 8.30 -1.65
C ILE A 19 2.16 7.14 -1.31
N GLN A 20 3.31 7.46 -0.75
CA GLN A 20 4.27 6.46 -0.28
C GLN A 20 4.41 6.57 1.23
N ILE A 21 4.35 5.43 1.91
CA ILE A 21 4.57 5.36 3.36
C ILE A 21 5.64 4.31 3.65
N LEU A 22 6.33 4.50 4.78
CA LEU A 22 7.29 3.51 5.27
C LEU A 22 6.65 2.74 6.41
N VAL A 23 6.74 1.42 6.34
CA VAL A 23 6.10 0.52 7.31
C VAL A 23 7.13 -0.47 7.81
N GLU A 24 7.18 -0.67 9.13
CA GLU A 24 7.90 -1.77 9.74
C GLU A 24 6.90 -2.82 10.19
N SER A 25 7.09 -4.07 9.79
CA SER A 25 6.13 -5.12 10.09
C SER A 25 6.79 -6.49 10.04
N GLU A 26 6.21 -7.43 10.79
CA GLU A 26 6.56 -8.84 10.70
C GLU A 26 5.80 -9.56 9.58
N MET A 27 4.82 -8.88 8.98
CA MET A 27 4.07 -9.44 7.87
C MET A 27 4.91 -9.52 6.61
N SER A 28 4.57 -10.44 5.71
CA SER A 28 5.20 -10.52 4.39
C SER A 28 4.66 -9.39 3.50
N ALA A 29 5.36 -9.12 2.39
CA ALA A 29 4.89 -8.16 1.40
C ALA A 29 3.50 -8.52 0.87
N SER A 30 3.25 -9.81 0.65
CA SER A 30 1.97 -10.33 0.22
C SER A 30 0.85 -10.03 1.21
N GLN A 31 1.12 -10.26 2.49
CA GLN A 31 0.16 -9.99 3.56
C GLN A 31 -0.13 -8.51 3.69
N LEU A 32 0.90 -7.66 3.58
CA LEU A 32 0.72 -6.21 3.61
C LEU A 32 -0.11 -5.71 2.43
N THR A 33 0.11 -6.26 1.25
CA THR A 33 -0.67 -5.93 0.06
C THR A 33 -2.15 -6.21 0.30
N THR A 34 -2.46 -7.40 0.80
CA THR A 34 -3.84 -7.78 1.12
C THR A 34 -4.44 -6.88 2.21
N TYR A 35 -3.67 -6.62 3.25
CA TYR A 35 -4.10 -5.78 4.36
C TYR A 35 -4.53 -4.39 3.88
N TYR A 36 -3.71 -3.74 3.07
CA TYR A 36 -4.02 -2.39 2.59
C TYR A 36 -5.12 -2.37 1.54
N LYS A 37 -5.21 -3.39 0.69
CA LYS A 37 -6.31 -3.50 -0.27
C LYS A 37 -7.66 -3.64 0.40
N CYS A 38 -7.72 -4.35 1.52
CA CYS A 38 -8.96 -4.56 2.26
C CYS A 38 -9.31 -3.40 3.19
N LYS A 39 -8.37 -2.48 3.42
CA LYS A 39 -8.54 -1.41 4.40
C LYS A 39 -9.47 -0.30 3.90
N SER A 40 -9.48 -0.04 2.61
CA SER A 40 -10.30 1.02 2.03
C SER A 40 -10.73 0.66 0.62
N ILE A 41 -12.00 0.92 0.32
CA ILE A 41 -12.55 0.70 -1.03
C ILE A 41 -12.11 1.80 -2.02
N THR A 42 -11.56 2.91 -1.51
CA THR A 42 -11.09 4.00 -2.37
C THR A 42 -9.70 3.77 -2.93
N ILE A 43 -8.95 2.81 -2.37
CA ILE A 43 -7.62 2.46 -2.86
C ILE A 43 -7.77 1.60 -4.11
N SER A 44 -7.27 2.10 -5.24
CA SER A 44 -7.35 1.40 -6.53
C SER A 44 -6.19 0.45 -6.75
N ASP A 45 -5.03 0.72 -6.14
CA ASP A 45 -3.85 -0.12 -6.28
C ASP A 45 -2.94 0.00 -5.06
N VAL A 46 -2.21 -1.09 -4.78
CA VAL A 46 -1.25 -1.15 -3.68
C VAL A 46 0.01 -1.81 -4.20
N TYR A 47 1.15 -1.15 -3.98
CA TYR A 47 2.45 -1.72 -4.30
C TYR A 47 3.30 -1.75 -3.03
N VAL A 48 3.84 -2.91 -2.70
CA VAL A 48 4.68 -3.10 -1.51
C VAL A 48 6.05 -3.59 -1.95
N GLU A 49 7.09 -2.87 -1.53
CA GLU A 49 8.47 -3.25 -1.80
C GLU A 49 9.20 -3.41 -0.47
N GLN A 50 9.85 -4.54 -0.28
CA GLN A 50 10.69 -4.76 0.90
C GLN A 50 12.04 -4.07 0.71
N LEU A 51 12.44 -3.32 1.73
CA LEU A 51 13.70 -2.58 1.74
C LEU A 51 14.86 -3.40 2.32
#